data_d146e2366069dd3874d810f44b4759e8
#
_entry.id   d146e2366069dd3874d810f44b4759e8
#
_cell.length_a   1.000
_cell.length_b   1.000
_cell.length_c   1.000
_cell.angle_alpha   90.00
_cell.angle_beta   90.00
_cell.angle_gamma   90.00
#
_symmetry.space_group_name_H-M   'P 1'
#
loop_
_entity.id
_entity.type
_entity.pdbx_description
1 polymer ?
#
loop_
_entity_poly.entity_id
_entity_poly.type
_entity_poly.pdbx_seq_one_letter_code
_entity_poly.pdbx_strand_id
1 'polypeptide(L)'
;MIRADVRSRLRAADLDLVILVLSRGSAGRRRELEHQLRTEGPDPLLDAPELLGQLVAVRNMLAPGEHLFLYVALRHFLRGAGVDDRDLADYLAAVVLAFGERDRAFRVDWHDDQHHGYLVDILADLDATAGERRFQVMVHLGNYALWLAGLFPDYIAARRLRHGGPDVSYYDAVGRRGFGMASDHSLADRYGLDGVFRTAAERFGALRAALNNVSDRFLFPAVFTPERVMRQLGVH
;
A
#
# COMPACT_ATOMS: atom_id res chain seq x y z
N MET A 1 1.97 -15.93 2.01
CA MET A 1 1.03 -14.80 2.30
C MET A 1 1.83 -13.54 2.65
N ILE A 2 1.36 -12.34 2.24
CA ILE A 2 1.99 -11.04 2.56
C ILE A 2 1.65 -10.69 4.02
N ARG A 3 2.63 -10.15 4.77
CA ARG A 3 2.51 -9.76 6.17
C ARG A 3 2.73 -8.27 6.32
N ALA A 4 2.15 -7.66 7.35
CA ALA A 4 2.42 -6.28 7.76
C ALA A 4 3.73 -6.25 8.56
N ASP A 5 4.87 -6.17 7.89
CA ASP A 5 6.20 -6.29 8.52
C ASP A 5 7.24 -5.28 8.01
N VAL A 6 6.82 -4.28 7.24
CA VAL A 6 7.71 -3.27 6.65
C VAL A 6 8.37 -2.41 7.74
N ARG A 7 7.60 -1.98 8.76
CA ARG A 7 8.15 -1.22 9.89
C ARG A 7 9.22 -2.00 10.66
N SER A 8 9.01 -3.30 10.85
CA SER A 8 9.96 -4.16 11.55
C SER A 8 11.25 -4.41 10.76
N ARG A 9 11.23 -4.16 9.45
CA ARG A 9 12.39 -4.27 8.55
C ARG A 9 13.16 -2.95 8.39
N LEU A 10 12.71 -1.86 9.02
CA LEU A 10 13.45 -0.60 9.00
C LEU A 10 14.79 -0.78 9.70
N ARG A 11 15.87 -0.36 9.03
CA ARG A 11 17.23 -0.47 9.54
C ARG A 11 17.59 0.77 10.37
N ALA A 12 18.62 0.67 11.18
CA ALA A 12 19.15 1.81 11.93
C ALA A 12 19.45 3.02 11.02
N ALA A 13 20.01 2.78 9.83
CA ALA A 13 20.28 3.83 8.85
C ALA A 13 19.01 4.55 8.35
N ASP A 14 17.87 3.86 8.28
CA ASP A 14 16.58 4.47 7.91
C ASP A 14 16.11 5.42 9.03
N LEU A 15 16.26 5.03 10.29
CA LEU A 15 15.90 5.86 11.44
C LEU A 15 16.87 7.04 11.63
N ASP A 16 18.16 6.84 11.38
CA ASP A 16 19.16 7.91 11.36
C ASP A 16 18.83 8.96 10.29
N LEU A 17 18.39 8.54 9.10
CA LEU A 17 17.90 9.43 8.05
C LEU A 17 16.68 10.22 8.50
N VAL A 18 15.69 9.56 9.14
CA VAL A 18 14.50 10.24 9.70
C VAL A 18 14.91 11.33 10.69
N ILE A 19 15.79 11.02 11.65
CA ILE A 19 16.30 12.00 12.61
C ILE A 19 17.04 13.14 11.91
N LEU A 20 17.89 12.83 10.93
CA LEU A 20 18.64 13.82 10.16
C LEU A 20 17.72 14.85 9.50
N VAL A 21 16.70 14.36 8.77
CA VAL A 21 15.80 15.25 8.01
C VAL A 21 14.85 16.03 8.93
N LEU A 22 14.35 15.43 10.00
CA LEU A 22 13.47 16.09 10.97
C LEU A 22 14.21 17.11 11.85
N SER A 23 15.50 16.90 12.11
CA SER A 23 16.32 17.84 12.91
C SER A 23 16.65 19.12 12.16
N ARG A 24 16.60 19.13 10.83
CA ARG A 24 16.92 20.30 9.98
C ARG A 24 18.22 20.98 10.34
N GLY A 25 19.24 20.22 10.71
CA GLY A 25 20.55 20.71 11.12
C GLY A 25 20.63 21.24 12.56
N SER A 26 19.56 21.25 13.34
CA SER A 26 19.56 21.66 14.74
C SER A 26 20.07 20.53 15.66
N ALA A 27 21.19 20.75 16.34
CA ALA A 27 21.74 19.79 17.30
C ALA A 27 20.84 19.57 18.53
N GLY A 28 20.08 20.61 18.94
CA GLY A 28 19.09 20.49 20.03
C GLY A 28 17.94 19.55 19.62
N ARG A 29 17.32 19.84 18.45
CA ARG A 29 16.23 19.04 17.92
C ARG A 29 16.66 17.58 17.66
N ARG A 30 17.88 17.39 17.17
CA ARG A 30 18.42 16.04 16.97
C ARG A 30 18.44 15.23 18.27
N ARG A 31 18.93 15.80 19.37
CA ARG A 31 18.96 15.14 20.69
C ARG A 31 17.57 14.82 21.21
N GLU A 32 16.60 15.68 20.99
CA GLU A 32 15.19 15.43 21.34
C GLU A 32 14.63 14.24 20.58
N LEU A 33 14.83 14.18 19.26
CA LEU A 33 14.36 13.08 18.41
C LEU A 33 15.05 11.75 18.75
N GLU A 34 16.36 11.79 19.03
CA GLU A 34 17.12 10.60 19.51
C GLU A 34 16.61 10.13 20.89
N HIS A 35 16.23 11.05 21.76
CA HIS A 35 15.61 10.70 23.04
C HIS A 35 14.23 10.08 22.82
N GLN A 36 13.39 10.72 22.01
CA GLN A 36 12.04 10.22 21.66
C GLN A 36 12.11 8.82 21.04
N LEU A 37 13.03 8.59 20.10
CA LEU A 37 13.22 7.25 19.52
C LEU A 37 13.52 6.19 20.56
N ARG A 38 14.35 6.52 21.59
CA ARG A 38 14.72 5.57 22.65
C ARG A 38 13.57 5.30 23.63
N THR A 39 12.72 6.29 23.92
CA THR A 39 11.68 6.20 24.94
C THR A 39 10.32 5.76 24.40
N GLU A 40 9.97 6.17 23.18
CA GLU A 40 8.64 5.96 22.58
C GLU A 40 8.68 5.06 21.33
N GLY A 41 9.88 4.72 20.86
CA GLY A 41 10.06 3.97 19.63
C GLY A 41 9.96 4.84 18.36
N PRO A 42 9.96 4.21 17.17
CA PRO A 42 10.03 4.93 15.90
C PRO A 42 8.71 5.60 15.47
N ASP A 43 7.57 5.09 15.94
CA ASP A 43 6.24 5.47 15.43
C ASP A 43 5.97 6.98 15.49
N PRO A 44 6.26 7.72 16.58
CA PRO A 44 6.02 9.17 16.61
C PRO A 44 6.84 9.93 15.57
N LEU A 45 8.07 9.48 15.28
CA LEU A 45 8.93 10.09 14.28
C LEU A 45 8.41 9.78 12.87
N LEU A 46 7.96 8.54 12.62
CA LEU A 46 7.42 8.11 11.33
C LEU A 46 6.07 8.78 11.02
N ASP A 47 5.32 9.18 12.06
CA ASP A 47 4.05 9.90 11.93
C ASP A 47 4.21 11.43 11.85
N ALA A 48 5.44 11.97 11.89
CA ALA A 48 5.66 13.41 11.80
C ALA A 48 5.12 13.97 10.47
N PRO A 49 4.21 14.97 10.50
CA PRO A 49 3.52 15.45 9.30
C PRO A 49 4.46 15.95 8.19
N GLU A 50 5.59 16.52 8.59
CA GLU A 50 6.60 17.07 7.67
C GLU A 50 7.54 16.01 7.09
N LEU A 51 7.56 14.77 7.62
CA LEU A 51 8.57 13.77 7.28
C LEU A 51 8.57 13.43 5.78
N LEU A 52 7.39 13.18 5.19
CA LEU A 52 7.32 12.85 3.76
C LEU A 52 7.93 13.97 2.91
N GLY A 53 7.58 15.22 3.19
CA GLY A 53 8.12 16.38 2.46
C GLY A 53 9.64 16.49 2.58
N GLN A 54 10.20 16.22 3.78
CA GLN A 54 11.63 16.22 4.02
C GLN A 54 12.35 15.09 3.28
N LEU A 55 11.80 13.87 3.30
CA LEU A 55 12.35 12.72 2.55
C LEU A 55 12.35 12.98 1.04
N VAL A 56 11.29 13.58 0.51
CA VAL A 56 11.21 13.95 -0.91
C VAL A 56 12.25 15.02 -1.26
N ALA A 57 12.46 16.01 -0.40
CA ALA A 57 13.42 17.08 -0.63
C ALA A 57 14.88 16.57 -0.73
N VAL A 58 15.22 15.53 0.04
CA VAL A 58 16.58 14.98 0.08
C VAL A 58 16.79 13.77 -0.84
N ARG A 59 15.76 13.23 -1.47
CA ARG A 59 15.81 11.94 -2.21
C ARG A 59 16.88 11.87 -3.30
N ASN A 60 17.25 13.00 -3.88
CA ASN A 60 18.27 13.05 -4.94
C ASN A 60 19.71 13.01 -4.38
N MET A 61 19.88 13.25 -3.08
CA MET A 61 21.18 13.24 -2.40
C MET A 61 21.33 12.06 -1.45
N LEU A 62 20.26 11.73 -0.75
CA LEU A 62 20.20 10.66 0.25
C LEU A 62 18.98 9.80 -0.07
N ALA A 63 19.18 8.75 -0.87
CA ALA A 63 18.08 7.84 -1.24
C ALA A 63 17.53 7.12 0.01
N PRO A 64 16.29 7.42 0.46
CA PRO A 64 15.65 6.65 1.52
C PRO A 64 15.46 5.20 1.06
N GLY A 65 15.55 4.25 1.99
CA GLY A 65 15.21 2.86 1.72
C GLY A 65 13.75 2.74 1.24
N GLU A 66 13.49 1.78 0.33
CA GLU A 66 12.14 1.56 -0.23
C GLU A 66 11.10 1.31 0.87
N HIS A 67 11.44 0.54 1.89
CA HIS A 67 10.57 0.25 3.03
C HIS A 67 10.18 1.53 3.77
N LEU A 68 11.16 2.37 4.13
CA LEU A 68 10.92 3.63 4.79
C LEU A 68 10.04 4.55 3.95
N PHE A 69 10.43 4.74 2.68
CA PHE A 69 9.74 5.71 1.82
C PHE A 69 8.29 5.31 1.57
N LEU A 70 8.02 4.04 1.23
CA LEU A 70 6.67 3.56 0.94
C LEU A 70 5.79 3.59 2.19
N TYR A 71 6.30 3.15 3.34
CA TYR A 71 5.55 3.24 4.59
C TYR A 71 5.16 4.69 4.92
N VAL A 72 6.12 5.62 4.92
CA VAL A 72 5.88 7.03 5.26
C VAL A 72 4.92 7.68 4.26
N ALA A 73 5.07 7.42 2.97
CA ALA A 73 4.19 7.97 1.94
C ALA A 73 2.74 7.46 2.10
N LEU A 74 2.56 6.16 2.25
CA LEU A 74 1.23 5.57 2.45
C LEU A 74 0.60 6.04 3.75
N ARG A 75 1.36 6.06 4.85
CA ARG A 75 0.91 6.55 6.15
C ARG A 75 0.43 8.00 6.07
N HIS A 76 1.19 8.86 5.38
CA HIS A 76 0.84 10.27 5.17
C HIS A 76 -0.49 10.43 4.41
N PHE A 77 -0.65 9.74 3.27
CA PHE A 77 -1.88 9.87 2.47
C PHE A 77 -3.09 9.22 3.12
N LEU A 78 -2.93 8.12 3.84
CA LEU A 78 -4.00 7.49 4.59
C LEU A 78 -4.52 8.40 5.70
N ARG A 79 -3.62 9.01 6.48
CA ARG A 79 -4.02 9.99 7.51
C ARG A 79 -4.73 11.20 6.90
N GLY A 80 -4.24 11.70 5.78
CA GLY A 80 -4.92 12.76 5.01
C GLY A 80 -6.32 12.37 4.53
N ALA A 81 -6.59 11.08 4.33
CA ALA A 81 -7.89 10.53 3.97
C ALA A 81 -8.74 10.11 5.20
N GLY A 82 -8.31 10.45 6.42
CA GLY A 82 -9.01 10.12 7.67
C GLY A 82 -8.88 8.64 8.07
N VAL A 83 -7.82 7.96 7.64
CA VAL A 83 -7.50 6.57 8.01
C VAL A 83 -6.22 6.58 8.85
N ASP A 84 -6.37 6.59 10.18
CA ASP A 84 -5.26 6.60 11.13
C ASP A 84 -4.97 5.19 11.66
N ASP A 85 -4.50 4.31 10.78
CA ASP A 85 -4.18 2.93 11.06
C ASP A 85 -2.75 2.62 10.57
N ARG A 86 -1.84 2.32 11.52
CA ARG A 86 -0.43 2.03 11.22
C ARG A 86 -0.23 0.64 10.64
N ASP A 87 -0.98 -0.34 11.11
CA ASP A 87 -0.86 -1.73 10.66
C ASP A 87 -1.39 -1.86 9.23
N LEU A 88 -2.45 -1.13 8.91
CA LEU A 88 -2.93 -1.03 7.53
C LEU A 88 -1.92 -0.35 6.60
N ALA A 89 -1.29 0.75 7.04
CA ALA A 89 -0.23 1.41 6.24
C ALA A 89 0.96 0.48 6.00
N ASP A 90 1.35 -0.27 7.04
CA ASP A 90 2.42 -1.27 6.99
C ASP A 90 2.08 -2.42 6.03
N TYR A 91 0.85 -2.93 6.13
CA TYR A 91 0.35 -3.96 5.23
C TYR A 91 0.33 -3.50 3.76
N LEU A 92 -0.18 -2.28 3.49
CA LEU A 92 -0.20 -1.74 2.13
C LEU A 92 1.20 -1.55 1.55
N ALA A 93 2.14 -1.07 2.35
CA ALA A 93 3.54 -0.96 1.93
C ALA A 93 4.11 -2.34 1.59
N ALA A 94 3.82 -3.37 2.39
CA ALA A 94 4.23 -4.74 2.11
C ALA A 94 3.62 -5.29 0.81
N VAL A 95 2.34 -4.98 0.53
CA VAL A 95 1.69 -5.38 -0.74
C VAL A 95 2.37 -4.72 -1.94
N VAL A 96 2.66 -3.41 -1.87
CA VAL A 96 3.32 -2.69 -2.96
C VAL A 96 4.72 -3.25 -3.23
N LEU A 97 5.50 -3.49 -2.19
CA LEU A 97 6.84 -4.09 -2.31
C LEU A 97 6.79 -5.49 -2.89
N ALA A 98 5.95 -6.36 -2.32
CA ALA A 98 5.85 -7.74 -2.77
C ALA A 98 5.37 -7.84 -4.23
N PHE A 99 4.40 -7.03 -4.64
CA PHE A 99 3.87 -7.05 -6.01
C PHE A 99 4.79 -6.33 -7.01
N GLY A 100 5.76 -5.56 -6.53
CA GLY A 100 6.87 -5.03 -7.34
C GLY A 100 7.93 -6.07 -7.69
N GLU A 101 8.00 -7.15 -6.92
CA GLU A 101 8.86 -8.28 -7.27
C GLU A 101 8.23 -9.06 -8.43
N ARG A 102 9.02 -9.52 -9.39
CA ARG A 102 8.61 -10.29 -10.60
C ARG A 102 7.18 -10.86 -10.43
N ASP A 103 6.59 -11.49 -11.25
CA ASP A 103 5.30 -12.19 -11.33
C ASP A 103 4.47 -12.38 -10.02
N ARG A 104 4.90 -11.81 -8.87
CA ARG A 104 4.25 -11.99 -7.57
C ARG A 104 2.81 -11.48 -7.56
N ALA A 105 2.53 -10.39 -8.25
CA ALA A 105 1.17 -9.86 -8.37
C ALA A 105 0.22 -10.83 -9.11
N PHE A 106 0.76 -11.70 -9.95
CA PHE A 106 0.00 -12.66 -10.74
C PHE A 106 -0.12 -14.05 -10.12
N ARG A 107 0.43 -14.27 -8.91
CA ARG A 107 0.41 -15.55 -8.21
C ARG A 107 -0.20 -15.39 -6.83
N VAL A 108 -1.09 -16.31 -6.45
CA VAL A 108 -1.68 -16.33 -5.10
C VAL A 108 -0.59 -16.68 -4.07
N ASP A 109 0.24 -17.67 -4.39
CA ASP A 109 1.44 -18.01 -3.60
C ASP A 109 2.69 -18.07 -4.48
N TRP A 110 3.89 -17.92 -3.87
CA TRP A 110 5.17 -17.97 -4.58
C TRP A 110 5.43 -19.29 -5.33
N HIS A 111 4.91 -20.38 -4.79
CA HIS A 111 5.10 -21.73 -5.32
C HIS A 111 4.05 -22.11 -6.36
N ASP A 112 3.09 -21.21 -6.65
CA ASP A 112 2.08 -21.49 -7.67
C ASP A 112 2.69 -21.46 -9.08
N ASP A 113 2.41 -22.50 -9.86
CA ASP A 113 2.70 -22.52 -11.29
C ASP A 113 1.65 -21.73 -12.08
N GLN A 114 0.48 -21.49 -11.46
CA GLN A 114 -0.65 -20.82 -12.08
C GLN A 114 -0.49 -19.30 -12.00
N HIS A 115 -0.67 -18.64 -13.14
CA HIS A 115 -0.66 -17.19 -13.27
C HIS A 115 -2.06 -16.65 -13.49
N HIS A 116 -2.49 -15.69 -12.66
CA HIS A 116 -3.76 -15.00 -12.76
C HIS A 116 -3.55 -13.59 -13.34
N GLY A 117 -3.74 -13.44 -14.65
CA GLY A 117 -3.61 -12.15 -15.34
C GLY A 117 -4.85 -11.25 -15.19
N TYR A 118 -5.97 -11.82 -14.79
CA TYR A 118 -7.26 -11.13 -14.68
C TYR A 118 -7.98 -11.47 -13.39
N LEU A 119 -8.79 -10.51 -12.89
CA LEU A 119 -9.64 -10.75 -11.71
C LEU A 119 -10.59 -11.94 -11.88
N VAL A 120 -11.07 -12.20 -13.10
CA VAL A 120 -11.96 -13.35 -13.39
C VAL A 120 -11.25 -14.68 -13.14
N ASP A 121 -9.95 -14.78 -13.38
CA ASP A 121 -9.17 -15.99 -13.12
C ASP A 121 -9.06 -16.24 -11.61
N ILE A 122 -8.84 -15.17 -10.83
CA ILE A 122 -8.78 -15.24 -9.36
C ILE A 122 -10.15 -15.60 -8.78
N LEU A 123 -11.24 -15.08 -9.36
CA LEU A 123 -12.61 -15.44 -8.95
C LEU A 123 -12.94 -16.89 -9.25
N ALA A 124 -12.50 -17.42 -10.39
CA ALA A 124 -12.66 -18.83 -10.73
C ALA A 124 -11.88 -19.74 -9.76
N ASP A 125 -10.63 -19.36 -9.39
CA ASP A 125 -9.84 -20.07 -8.37
C ASP A 125 -10.54 -20.02 -6.99
N LEU A 126 -11.14 -18.88 -6.62
CA LEU A 126 -11.91 -18.72 -5.38
C LEU A 126 -13.07 -19.70 -5.30
N ASP A 127 -13.79 -19.92 -6.39
CA ASP A 127 -14.94 -20.83 -6.43
C ASP A 127 -14.50 -22.32 -6.43
N ALA A 128 -13.30 -22.60 -6.93
CA ALA A 128 -12.74 -23.95 -7.02
C ALA A 128 -12.00 -24.41 -5.75
N THR A 129 -11.74 -23.53 -4.78
CA THR A 129 -10.86 -23.80 -3.64
C THR A 129 -11.59 -23.77 -2.30
N ALA A 130 -11.00 -24.42 -1.27
CA ALA A 130 -11.52 -24.48 0.09
C ALA A 130 -10.38 -24.28 1.12
N GLY A 131 -10.75 -24.11 2.40
CA GLY A 131 -9.80 -24.03 3.52
C GLY A 131 -8.77 -22.93 3.38
N GLU A 132 -7.51 -23.24 3.69
CA GLU A 132 -6.40 -22.28 3.68
C GLU A 132 -6.14 -21.69 2.28
N ARG A 133 -6.23 -22.51 1.23
CA ARG A 133 -6.07 -22.03 -0.15
C ARG A 133 -7.12 -20.98 -0.49
N ARG A 134 -8.39 -21.23 -0.14
CA ARG A 134 -9.47 -20.28 -0.36
C ARG A 134 -9.21 -18.95 0.36
N PHE A 135 -8.72 -19.00 1.60
CA PHE A 135 -8.31 -17.81 2.33
C PHE A 135 -7.21 -17.02 1.60
N GLN A 136 -6.17 -17.70 1.13
CA GLN A 136 -5.09 -17.07 0.37
C GLN A 136 -5.62 -16.41 -0.92
N VAL A 137 -6.56 -17.04 -1.62
CA VAL A 137 -7.20 -16.48 -2.82
C VAL A 137 -8.06 -15.26 -2.47
N MET A 138 -8.81 -15.25 -1.36
CA MET A 138 -9.57 -14.09 -0.90
C MET A 138 -8.67 -12.89 -0.64
N VAL A 139 -7.55 -13.10 0.08
CA VAL A 139 -6.54 -12.07 0.37
C VAL A 139 -5.91 -11.56 -0.93
N HIS A 140 -5.54 -12.48 -1.82
CA HIS A 140 -4.93 -12.11 -3.10
C HIS A 140 -5.89 -11.31 -3.98
N LEU A 141 -7.16 -11.67 -4.01
CA LEU A 141 -8.20 -10.95 -4.75
C LEU A 141 -8.32 -9.49 -4.28
N GLY A 142 -8.34 -9.26 -2.96
CA GLY A 142 -8.33 -7.93 -2.38
C GLY A 142 -7.08 -7.14 -2.74
N ASN A 143 -5.92 -7.75 -2.54
CA ASN A 143 -4.63 -7.15 -2.84
C ASN A 143 -4.45 -6.80 -4.32
N TYR A 144 -4.79 -7.72 -5.22
CA TYR A 144 -4.63 -7.53 -6.67
C TYR A 144 -5.55 -6.42 -7.19
N ALA A 145 -6.82 -6.43 -6.76
CA ALA A 145 -7.77 -5.38 -7.13
C ALA A 145 -7.30 -4.00 -6.65
N LEU A 146 -6.83 -3.91 -5.40
CA LEU A 146 -6.35 -2.68 -4.81
C LEU A 146 -5.04 -2.18 -5.46
N TRP A 147 -4.08 -3.07 -5.68
CA TRP A 147 -2.82 -2.77 -6.33
C TRP A 147 -3.03 -2.25 -7.75
N LEU A 148 -3.87 -2.93 -8.55
CA LEU A 148 -4.12 -2.53 -9.93
C LEU A 148 -4.88 -1.21 -10.00
N ALA A 149 -5.97 -1.04 -9.25
CA ALA A 149 -6.75 0.20 -9.23
C ALA A 149 -6.01 1.36 -8.56
N GLY A 150 -5.13 1.07 -7.62
CA GLY A 150 -4.34 2.06 -6.88
C GLY A 150 -3.11 2.54 -7.62
N LEU A 151 -2.33 1.65 -8.23
CA LEU A 151 -1.08 2.04 -8.88
C LEU A 151 -1.20 2.23 -10.40
N PHE A 152 -2.17 1.57 -11.04
CA PHE A 152 -2.32 1.56 -12.51
C PHE A 152 -3.74 1.97 -12.98
N PRO A 153 -4.34 3.04 -12.43
CA PRO A 153 -5.69 3.46 -12.82
C PRO A 153 -5.76 3.84 -14.31
N ASP A 154 -4.67 4.39 -14.85
CA ASP A 154 -4.58 4.76 -16.27
C ASP A 154 -4.60 3.54 -17.20
N TYR A 155 -4.03 2.41 -16.75
CA TYR A 155 -4.13 1.13 -17.46
C TYR A 155 -5.57 0.63 -17.51
N ILE A 156 -6.30 0.72 -16.39
CA ILE A 156 -7.73 0.34 -16.32
C ILE A 156 -8.54 1.22 -17.30
N ALA A 157 -8.34 2.54 -17.28
CA ALA A 157 -9.02 3.48 -18.17
C ALA A 157 -8.72 3.19 -19.65
N ALA A 158 -7.45 2.99 -19.99
CA ALA A 158 -7.04 2.66 -21.36
C ALA A 158 -7.61 1.32 -21.84
N ARG A 159 -7.65 0.31 -20.96
CA ARG A 159 -8.23 -0.99 -21.28
C ARG A 159 -9.75 -0.94 -21.47
N ARG A 160 -10.45 -0.14 -20.65
CA ARG A 160 -11.89 0.11 -20.82
C ARG A 160 -12.18 0.71 -22.18
N LEU A 161 -11.42 1.73 -22.58
CA LEU A 161 -11.61 2.41 -23.86
C LEU A 161 -11.32 1.51 -25.07
N ARG A 162 -10.27 0.67 -25.01
CA ARG A 162 -9.82 -0.14 -26.16
C ARG A 162 -10.54 -1.48 -26.27
N HIS A 163 -10.94 -2.08 -25.18
CA HIS A 163 -11.42 -3.46 -25.11
C HIS A 163 -12.76 -3.64 -24.39
N GLY A 164 -13.41 -2.55 -23.97
CA GLY A 164 -14.67 -2.63 -23.22
C GLY A 164 -14.51 -3.29 -21.84
N GLY A 165 -13.30 -3.22 -21.24
CA GLY A 165 -13.04 -3.79 -19.93
C GLY A 165 -13.82 -3.10 -18.80
N PRO A 166 -13.84 -3.69 -17.60
CA PRO A 166 -14.52 -3.11 -16.45
C PRO A 166 -13.86 -1.78 -16.02
N ASP A 167 -14.64 -0.91 -15.41
CA ASP A 167 -14.18 0.35 -14.85
C ASP A 167 -13.60 0.16 -13.42
N VAL A 168 -13.11 1.25 -12.84
CA VAL A 168 -12.48 1.21 -11.51
C VAL A 168 -13.45 0.79 -10.42
N SER A 169 -14.76 1.04 -10.56
CA SER A 169 -15.77 0.66 -9.58
C SER A 169 -15.93 -0.86 -9.46
N TYR A 170 -15.71 -1.59 -10.54
CA TYR A 170 -15.68 -3.05 -10.51
C TYR A 170 -14.52 -3.56 -9.64
N TYR A 171 -13.32 -2.97 -9.80
CA TYR A 171 -12.16 -3.32 -8.97
C TYR A 171 -12.40 -2.98 -7.51
N ASP A 172 -13.02 -1.83 -7.22
CA ASP A 172 -13.41 -1.45 -5.86
C ASP A 172 -14.38 -2.47 -5.25
N ALA A 173 -15.40 -2.90 -5.99
CA ALA A 173 -16.38 -3.87 -5.50
C ALA A 173 -15.76 -5.26 -5.24
N VAL A 174 -14.95 -5.74 -6.18
CA VAL A 174 -14.28 -7.04 -6.07
C VAL A 174 -13.24 -7.03 -4.96
N GLY A 175 -12.45 -5.97 -4.83
CA GLY A 175 -11.45 -5.83 -3.79
C GLY A 175 -12.05 -5.76 -2.39
N ARG A 176 -13.12 -4.98 -2.20
CA ARG A 176 -13.90 -4.95 -0.94
C ARG A 176 -14.43 -6.32 -0.57
N ARG A 177 -15.00 -7.05 -1.54
CA ARG A 177 -15.50 -8.42 -1.32
C ARG A 177 -14.36 -9.35 -0.91
N GLY A 178 -13.19 -9.29 -1.57
CA GLY A 178 -12.03 -10.11 -1.24
C GLY A 178 -11.57 -9.90 0.20
N PHE A 179 -11.33 -8.65 0.59
CA PHE A 179 -10.94 -8.33 1.97
C PHE A 179 -12.03 -8.62 3.00
N GLY A 180 -13.31 -8.35 2.69
CA GLY A 180 -14.42 -8.68 3.58
C GLY A 180 -14.49 -10.17 3.88
N MET A 181 -14.46 -11.02 2.84
CA MET A 181 -14.43 -12.47 3.03
C MET A 181 -13.17 -12.94 3.80
N ALA A 182 -12.03 -12.30 3.55
CA ALA A 182 -10.80 -12.63 4.26
C ALA A 182 -10.87 -12.23 5.74
N SER A 183 -11.46 -11.06 6.08
CA SER A 183 -11.61 -10.63 7.48
C SER A 183 -12.48 -11.57 8.32
N ASP A 184 -13.47 -12.18 7.71
CA ASP A 184 -14.40 -13.10 8.39
C ASP A 184 -13.83 -14.52 8.53
N HIS A 185 -12.69 -14.81 7.92
CA HIS A 185 -12.09 -16.13 7.94
C HIS A 185 -11.22 -16.33 9.19
N SER A 186 -11.34 -17.48 9.88
CA SER A 186 -10.59 -17.80 11.11
C SER A 186 -9.06 -17.71 10.99
N LEU A 187 -8.52 -17.84 9.79
CA LEU A 187 -7.09 -17.64 9.55
C LEU A 187 -6.66 -16.17 9.62
N ALA A 188 -7.55 -15.20 9.36
CA ALA A 188 -7.24 -13.79 9.50
C ALA A 188 -6.91 -13.47 10.97
N ASP A 189 -7.75 -13.91 11.91
CA ASP A 189 -7.51 -13.77 13.35
C ASP A 189 -6.19 -14.46 13.77
N ARG A 190 -5.96 -15.70 13.31
CA ARG A 190 -4.73 -16.43 13.60
C ARG A 190 -3.45 -15.70 13.14
N TYR A 191 -3.54 -14.95 12.04
CA TYR A 191 -2.42 -14.15 11.53
C TYR A 191 -2.41 -12.71 12.06
N GLY A 192 -3.38 -12.31 12.88
CA GLY A 192 -3.53 -10.95 13.40
C GLY A 192 -3.85 -9.91 12.32
N LEU A 193 -4.53 -10.31 11.24
CA LEU A 193 -4.86 -9.48 10.08
C LEU A 193 -6.35 -9.23 9.87
N ASP A 194 -7.23 -9.75 10.76
CA ASP A 194 -8.68 -9.58 10.67
C ASP A 194 -9.10 -8.10 10.68
N GLY A 195 -8.53 -7.31 11.61
CA GLY A 195 -8.73 -5.87 11.70
C GLY A 195 -8.23 -5.12 10.46
N VAL A 196 -7.04 -5.50 9.95
CA VAL A 196 -6.45 -4.90 8.75
C VAL A 196 -7.35 -5.16 7.53
N PHE A 197 -7.82 -6.40 7.34
CA PHE A 197 -8.70 -6.74 6.20
C PHE A 197 -10.07 -6.09 6.31
N ARG A 198 -10.63 -6.01 7.52
CA ARG A 198 -11.91 -5.33 7.77
C ARG A 198 -11.81 -3.85 7.42
N THR A 199 -10.80 -3.15 7.94
CA THR A 199 -10.57 -1.74 7.60
C THR A 199 -10.29 -1.57 6.10
N ALA A 200 -9.54 -2.50 5.48
CA ALA A 200 -9.29 -2.46 4.05
C ALA A 200 -10.58 -2.61 3.22
N ALA A 201 -11.50 -3.48 3.61
CA ALA A 201 -12.80 -3.61 2.96
C ALA A 201 -13.66 -2.35 3.13
N GLU A 202 -13.76 -1.82 4.34
CA GLU A 202 -14.59 -0.64 4.65
C GLU A 202 -14.07 0.63 3.99
N ARG A 203 -12.76 0.83 4.00
CA ARG A 203 -12.08 2.05 3.56
C ARG A 203 -11.40 1.92 2.20
N PHE A 204 -11.75 0.92 1.40
CA PHE A 204 -11.10 0.57 0.13
C PHE A 204 -10.86 1.77 -0.80
N GLY A 205 -11.85 2.64 -0.96
CA GLY A 205 -11.73 3.86 -1.76
C GLY A 205 -10.64 4.83 -1.27
N ALA A 206 -10.50 4.97 0.08
CA ALA A 206 -9.45 5.79 0.67
C ALA A 206 -8.06 5.16 0.45
N LEU A 207 -7.96 3.83 0.56
CA LEU A 207 -6.72 3.10 0.28
C LEU A 207 -6.30 3.24 -1.18
N ARG A 208 -7.25 3.08 -2.10
CA ARG A 208 -7.02 3.29 -3.53
C ARG A 208 -6.54 4.73 -3.81
N ALA A 209 -7.17 5.72 -3.21
CA ALA A 209 -6.76 7.12 -3.35
C ALA A 209 -5.36 7.39 -2.81
N ALA A 210 -4.98 6.79 -1.67
CA ALA A 210 -3.63 6.87 -1.13
C ALA A 210 -2.59 6.26 -2.10
N LEU A 211 -2.88 5.08 -2.66
CA LEU A 211 -2.03 4.45 -3.67
C LEU A 211 -1.97 5.25 -4.97
N ASN A 212 -3.07 5.88 -5.42
CA ASN A 212 -3.06 6.79 -6.58
C ASN A 212 -2.11 7.97 -6.33
N ASN A 213 -2.10 8.56 -5.12
CA ASN A 213 -1.15 9.62 -4.78
C ASN A 213 0.31 9.14 -4.84
N VAL A 214 0.60 7.93 -4.35
CA VAL A 214 1.94 7.33 -4.44
C VAL A 214 2.32 7.09 -5.90
N SER A 215 1.43 6.52 -6.69
CA SER A 215 1.62 6.27 -8.12
C SER A 215 1.90 7.58 -8.88
N ASP A 216 1.01 8.55 -8.73
CA ASP A 216 1.03 9.78 -9.51
C ASP A 216 2.22 10.70 -9.15
N ARG A 217 2.64 10.72 -7.88
CA ARG A 217 3.69 11.64 -7.43
C ARG A 217 5.08 11.02 -7.41
N PHE A 218 5.19 9.70 -7.21
CA PHE A 218 6.49 9.10 -6.92
C PHE A 218 6.89 7.97 -7.86
N LEU A 219 5.96 7.10 -8.28
CA LEU A 219 6.30 5.97 -9.13
C LEU A 219 6.28 6.34 -10.62
N PHE A 220 5.29 7.10 -11.04
CA PHE A 220 5.11 7.48 -12.45
C PHE A 220 4.91 8.99 -12.65
N PRO A 221 5.80 9.85 -12.11
CA PRO A 221 5.57 11.31 -12.11
C PRO A 221 5.57 11.93 -13.51
N ALA A 222 6.16 11.25 -14.50
CA ALA A 222 6.23 11.75 -15.89
C ALA A 222 5.06 11.28 -16.78
N VAL A 223 4.10 10.53 -16.24
CA VAL A 223 2.91 10.11 -16.98
C VAL A 223 1.82 11.17 -16.85
N PHE A 224 1.34 11.70 -17.97
CA PHE A 224 0.28 12.71 -18.01
C PHE A 224 -0.89 12.17 -18.84
N THR A 225 -1.99 11.86 -18.15
CA THR A 225 -3.28 11.50 -18.78
C THR A 225 -4.35 12.48 -18.30
N PRO A 226 -5.44 12.72 -19.08
CA PRO A 226 -6.56 13.55 -18.62
C PRO A 226 -7.11 13.09 -17.28
N GLU A 227 -7.29 11.80 -17.09
CA GLU A 227 -7.80 11.17 -15.86
C GLU A 227 -6.89 11.44 -14.66
N ARG A 228 -5.57 11.41 -14.87
CA ARG A 228 -4.58 11.71 -13.83
C ARG A 228 -4.64 13.18 -13.44
N VAL A 229 -4.70 14.07 -14.41
CA VAL A 229 -4.82 15.52 -14.15
C VAL A 229 -6.08 15.79 -13.32
N MET A 230 -7.22 15.19 -13.71
CA MET A 230 -8.48 15.34 -12.97
C MET A 230 -8.37 14.83 -11.53
N ARG A 231 -7.75 13.64 -11.31
CA ARG A 231 -7.49 13.14 -9.95
C ARG A 231 -6.64 14.09 -9.12
N GLN A 232 -5.58 14.65 -9.72
CA GLN A 232 -4.69 15.59 -9.01
C GLN A 232 -5.37 16.92 -8.66
N LEU A 233 -6.33 17.35 -9.48
CA LEU A 233 -7.15 18.53 -9.23
C LEU A 233 -8.32 18.28 -8.26
N GLY A 234 -8.53 17.02 -7.83
CA GLY A 234 -9.65 16.64 -6.95
C GLY A 234 -11.01 16.72 -7.62
N VAL A 235 -11.06 16.72 -8.95
CA VAL A 235 -12.30 16.70 -9.74
C VAL A 235 -12.67 15.24 -10.00
N HIS A 236 -13.78 14.81 -9.42
CA HIS A 236 -14.32 13.44 -9.54
C HIS A 236 -15.59 13.41 -10.40
#